data_9156f7256fd427c083f7dcf4af0ec6f3
#
_entry.id   9156f7256fd427c083f7dcf4af0ec6f3
#
_cell.length_a   1.000
_cell.length_b   1.000
_cell.length_c   1.000
_cell.angle_alpha   90.00
_cell.angle_beta   90.00
_cell.angle_gamma   90.00
#
_symmetry.space_group_name_H-M   'P 1'
#
loop_
_entity.id
_entity.type
_entity.pdbx_description
1 polymer ?
#
loop_
_entity_poly.entity_id
_entity_poly.type
_entity_poly.pdbx_seq_one_letter_code
_entity_poly.pdbx_strand_id
1 'polypeptide(L)'
;ENNELKNKNLVKKKFRQIYGSHAKAISSFNINHLKKHSIKKNHIERISINTISLKELINKHNFFNFDLLFIDAEGYDGEIVLNFFKNNLKCKILIFEYIHINNKIFKELIDILLKNNYKFFAVNENLICLDSNIIIDI
;
A
#
# COMPACT_ATOMS: atom_id res chain seq x y z
N GLU A 1 -5.21 -25.63 -25.13
CA GLU A 1 -5.84 -24.68 -24.17
C GLU A 1 -6.42 -25.34 -22.93
N ASN A 2 -7.10 -26.50 -23.05
CA ASN A 2 -7.74 -27.16 -21.88
C ASN A 2 -6.75 -27.74 -20.85
N ASN A 3 -5.56 -28.16 -21.24
CA ASN A 3 -4.56 -28.75 -20.31
C ASN A 3 -3.79 -27.68 -19.53
N GLU A 4 -3.52 -26.51 -20.10
CA GLU A 4 -2.89 -25.38 -19.37
C GLU A 4 -3.81 -24.79 -18.30
N LEU A 5 -5.10 -24.65 -18.58
CA LEU A 5 -6.10 -24.18 -17.63
C LEU A 5 -6.28 -25.16 -16.46
N LYS A 6 -6.28 -26.48 -16.72
CA LYS A 6 -6.33 -27.52 -15.68
C LYS A 6 -5.11 -27.51 -14.78
N ASN A 7 -3.89 -27.34 -15.35
CA ASN A 7 -2.66 -27.24 -14.60
C ASN A 7 -2.59 -25.97 -13.73
N LYS A 8 -2.98 -24.81 -14.26
CA LYS A 8 -3.07 -23.55 -13.49
C LYS A 8 -4.04 -23.67 -12.30
N ASN A 9 -5.17 -24.32 -12.51
CA ASN A 9 -6.15 -24.54 -11.43
C ASN A 9 -5.65 -25.51 -10.34
N LEU A 10 -4.91 -26.55 -10.72
CA LEU A 10 -4.30 -27.50 -9.78
C LEU A 10 -3.21 -26.84 -8.93
N VAL A 11 -2.36 -26.00 -9.54
CA VAL A 11 -1.33 -25.22 -8.83
C VAL A 11 -1.97 -24.24 -7.86
N LYS A 12 -3.00 -23.51 -8.27
CA LYS A 12 -3.78 -22.61 -7.39
C LYS A 12 -4.41 -23.36 -6.22
N LYS A 13 -4.93 -24.55 -6.43
CA LYS A 13 -5.52 -25.38 -5.36
C LYS A 13 -4.47 -25.83 -4.33
N LYS A 14 -3.30 -26.31 -4.79
CA LYS A 14 -2.18 -26.68 -3.92
C LYS A 14 -1.63 -25.48 -3.14
N PHE A 15 -1.50 -24.34 -3.78
CA PHE A 15 -1.04 -23.11 -3.11
C PHE A 15 -2.00 -22.69 -1.99
N ARG A 16 -3.31 -22.74 -2.23
CA ARG A 16 -4.34 -22.47 -1.20
C ARG A 16 -4.25 -23.42 0.00
N GLN A 17 -3.95 -24.71 -0.23
CA GLN A 17 -3.80 -25.69 0.84
C GLN A 17 -2.59 -25.42 1.73
N ILE A 18 -1.51 -24.85 1.16
CA ILE A 18 -0.27 -24.57 1.89
C ILE A 18 -0.35 -23.26 2.68
N TYR A 19 -0.92 -22.19 2.09
CA TYR A 19 -0.85 -20.82 2.62
C TYR A 19 -2.20 -20.23 3.02
N GLY A 20 -3.31 -20.93 2.79
CA GLY A 20 -4.66 -20.39 3.03
C GLY A 20 -5.18 -19.50 1.89
N SER A 21 -6.38 -18.98 2.06
CA SER A 21 -7.05 -18.18 1.01
C SER A 21 -6.46 -16.78 0.86
N HIS A 22 -5.97 -16.18 1.93
CA HIS A 22 -5.38 -14.84 1.99
C HIS A 22 -4.04 -14.74 1.24
N ALA A 23 -3.24 -15.80 1.18
CA ALA A 23 -1.94 -15.78 0.51
C ALA A 23 -2.00 -15.49 -1.00
N LYS A 24 -3.20 -15.54 -1.60
CA LYS A 24 -3.38 -15.20 -3.03
C LYS A 24 -3.30 -13.71 -3.33
N ALA A 25 -3.54 -12.89 -2.34
CA ALA A 25 -3.54 -11.44 -2.47
C ALA A 25 -2.18 -10.82 -2.14
N ILE A 26 -1.24 -11.61 -1.60
CA ILE A 26 0.06 -11.07 -1.19
C ILE A 26 0.95 -10.89 -2.42
N SER A 27 1.07 -9.65 -2.87
CA SER A 27 2.03 -9.18 -3.87
C SER A 27 2.81 -8.02 -3.28
N SER A 28 4.13 -7.99 -3.44
CA SER A 28 4.93 -6.91 -2.88
C SER A 28 6.17 -6.63 -3.73
N PHE A 29 6.58 -5.39 -3.79
CA PHE A 29 7.89 -4.98 -4.33
C PHE A 29 9.04 -5.40 -3.41
N ASN A 30 8.76 -5.73 -2.15
CA ASN A 30 9.74 -6.15 -1.16
C ASN A 30 9.66 -7.66 -0.91
N ILE A 31 10.64 -8.41 -1.40
CA ILE A 31 10.72 -9.87 -1.19
C ILE A 31 10.77 -10.26 0.30
N ASN A 32 11.26 -9.39 1.17
CA ASN A 32 11.32 -9.68 2.60
C ASN A 32 9.93 -9.62 3.23
N HIS A 33 8.99 -8.84 2.69
CA HIS A 33 7.59 -8.87 3.08
C HIS A 33 7.00 -10.27 2.84
N LEU A 34 7.19 -10.82 1.64
CA LEU A 34 6.72 -12.19 1.32
C LEU A 34 7.34 -13.25 2.23
N LYS A 35 8.61 -13.09 2.62
CA LYS A 35 9.27 -14.00 3.55
C LYS A 35 8.70 -13.93 4.97
N LYS A 36 8.27 -12.75 5.45
CA LYS A 36 7.60 -12.60 6.75
C LYS A 36 6.30 -13.42 6.82
N HIS A 37 5.58 -13.53 5.70
CA HIS A 37 4.40 -14.39 5.57
C HIS A 37 4.74 -15.87 5.31
N SER A 38 5.99 -16.29 5.59
CA SER A 38 6.46 -17.67 5.46
C SER A 38 6.34 -18.26 4.04
N ILE A 39 6.27 -17.40 3.01
CA ILE A 39 6.21 -17.85 1.62
C ILE A 39 7.58 -18.35 1.18
N LYS A 40 7.64 -19.62 0.77
CA LYS A 40 8.89 -20.25 0.32
C LYS A 40 9.38 -19.64 -0.99
N LYS A 41 10.70 -19.47 -1.13
CA LYS A 41 11.33 -18.85 -2.31
C LYS A 41 10.91 -19.48 -3.65
N ASN A 42 10.72 -20.77 -3.68
CA ASN A 42 10.28 -21.51 -4.89
C ASN A 42 8.80 -21.30 -5.23
N HIS A 43 8.04 -20.63 -4.38
CA HIS A 43 6.65 -20.26 -4.61
C HIS A 43 6.49 -18.77 -4.95
N ILE A 44 7.60 -18.03 -5.03
CA ILE A 44 7.61 -16.61 -5.40
C ILE A 44 7.88 -16.48 -6.89
N GLU A 45 6.90 -15.96 -7.61
CA GLU A 45 7.05 -15.55 -9.00
C GLU A 45 7.50 -14.08 -9.06
N ARG A 46 8.45 -13.78 -9.97
CA ARG A 46 8.88 -12.41 -10.24
C ARG A 46 8.39 -11.99 -11.61
N ILE A 47 7.68 -10.91 -11.65
CA ILE A 47 7.22 -10.28 -12.89
C ILE A 47 7.74 -8.85 -12.98
N SER A 48 8.16 -8.45 -14.17
CA SER A 48 8.50 -7.05 -14.44
C SER A 48 7.24 -6.32 -14.86
N ILE A 49 7.00 -5.17 -14.24
CA ILE A 49 5.85 -4.30 -14.54
C ILE A 49 6.34 -2.89 -14.84
N ASN A 50 5.65 -2.19 -15.71
CA ASN A 50 5.86 -0.77 -15.90
C ASN A 50 5.27 -0.02 -14.73
N THR A 51 6.01 0.94 -14.20
CA THR A 51 5.56 1.80 -13.11
C THR A 51 5.39 3.23 -13.60
N ILE A 52 4.50 3.96 -12.96
CA ILE A 52 4.29 5.39 -13.17
C ILE A 52 4.50 6.09 -11.83
N SER A 53 5.14 7.25 -11.83
CA SER A 53 5.24 8.03 -10.60
C SER A 53 3.88 8.61 -10.21
N LEU A 54 3.66 8.86 -8.91
CA LEU A 54 2.42 9.46 -8.43
C LEU A 54 2.17 10.82 -9.11
N LYS A 55 3.22 11.62 -9.29
CA LYS A 55 3.14 12.92 -9.98
C LYS A 55 2.68 12.78 -11.44
N GLU A 56 3.24 11.81 -12.18
CA GLU A 56 2.81 11.54 -13.56
C GLU A 56 1.38 11.03 -13.63
N LEU A 57 0.98 10.16 -12.67
CA LEU A 57 -0.38 9.66 -12.59
C LEU A 57 -1.38 10.80 -12.38
N ILE A 58 -1.09 11.69 -11.43
CA ILE A 58 -1.91 12.86 -11.11
C ILE A 58 -2.04 13.79 -12.32
N ASN A 59 -0.92 14.13 -12.95
CA ASN A 59 -0.91 14.99 -14.13
C ASN A 59 -1.69 14.37 -15.30
N LYS A 60 -1.49 13.06 -15.55
CA LYS A 60 -2.18 12.33 -16.62
C LYS A 60 -3.70 12.35 -16.48
N HIS A 61 -4.21 12.32 -15.26
CA HIS A 61 -5.64 12.25 -14.98
C HIS A 61 -6.23 13.57 -14.43
N ASN A 62 -5.42 14.64 -14.32
CA ASN A 62 -5.82 15.93 -13.77
C ASN A 62 -6.40 15.85 -12.35
N PHE A 63 -5.86 14.95 -11.52
CA PHE A 63 -6.28 14.78 -10.13
C PHE A 63 -5.50 15.70 -9.20
N PHE A 64 -5.91 16.94 -9.06
CA PHE A 64 -5.21 17.93 -8.22
C PHE A 64 -5.79 18.10 -6.82
N ASN A 65 -7.02 17.64 -6.60
CA ASN A 65 -7.71 17.71 -5.31
C ASN A 65 -8.17 16.31 -4.89
N PHE A 66 -7.81 15.91 -3.69
CA PHE A 66 -8.17 14.63 -3.12
C PHE A 66 -9.01 14.84 -1.86
N ASP A 67 -10.20 14.27 -1.81
CA ASP A 67 -10.95 14.16 -0.57
C ASP A 67 -10.40 13.02 0.28
N LEU A 68 -10.16 11.87 -0.35
CA LEU A 68 -9.64 10.67 0.28
C LEU A 68 -8.49 10.09 -0.55
N LEU A 69 -7.39 9.77 0.14
CA LEU A 69 -6.34 8.91 -0.37
C LEU A 69 -6.24 7.67 0.52
N PHE A 70 -6.60 6.52 -0.02
CA PHE A 70 -6.44 5.23 0.64
C PHE A 70 -5.31 4.45 -0.03
N ILE A 71 -4.35 3.98 0.76
CA ILE A 71 -3.18 3.25 0.29
C ILE A 71 -3.15 1.89 1.00
N ASP A 72 -3.01 0.84 0.21
CA ASP A 72 -2.80 -0.53 0.63
C ASP A 72 -1.81 -1.16 -0.38
N ALA A 73 -0.52 -1.09 -0.05
CA ALA A 73 0.59 -1.43 -0.95
C ALA A 73 1.55 -2.47 -0.37
N GLU A 74 1.04 -3.29 0.57
CA GLU A 74 1.73 -4.46 1.09
C GLU A 74 3.19 -4.16 1.51
N GLY A 75 3.35 -3.13 2.36
CA GLY A 75 4.61 -2.70 2.94
C GLY A 75 5.38 -1.65 2.12
N TYR A 76 4.77 -1.05 1.09
CA TYR A 76 5.32 0.09 0.36
C TYR A 76 4.55 1.40 0.64
N ASP A 77 3.61 1.34 1.56
CA ASP A 77 2.70 2.44 1.94
C ASP A 77 3.45 3.69 2.36
N GLY A 78 4.46 3.53 3.22
CA GLY A 78 5.25 4.63 3.75
C GLY A 78 5.95 5.44 2.67
N GLU A 79 6.54 4.77 1.71
CA GLU A 79 7.23 5.40 0.58
C GLU A 79 6.26 6.17 -0.32
N ILE A 80 5.05 5.64 -0.54
CA ILE A 80 4.00 6.31 -1.32
C ILE A 80 3.55 7.58 -0.60
N VAL A 81 3.28 7.51 0.71
CA VAL A 81 2.86 8.67 1.52
C VAL A 81 3.95 9.73 1.55
N LEU A 82 5.22 9.36 1.78
CA LEU A 82 6.33 10.31 1.72
C LEU A 82 6.44 10.99 0.35
N ASN A 83 6.27 10.21 -0.72
CA ASN A 83 6.30 10.73 -2.08
C ASN A 83 5.14 11.70 -2.35
N PHE A 84 3.94 11.40 -1.83
CA PHE A 84 2.77 12.27 -1.90
C PHE A 84 3.08 13.66 -1.34
N PHE A 85 3.57 13.73 -0.11
CA PHE A 85 3.91 15.00 0.53
C PHE A 85 5.12 15.71 -0.09
N LYS A 86 6.14 14.96 -0.55
CA LYS A 86 7.31 15.54 -1.28
C LYS A 86 6.92 16.22 -2.59
N ASN A 87 5.81 15.82 -3.19
CA ASN A 87 5.25 16.48 -4.38
C ASN A 87 4.26 17.61 -4.03
N ASN A 88 4.21 18.06 -2.77
CA ASN A 88 3.30 19.10 -2.27
C ASN A 88 1.81 18.79 -2.50
N LEU A 89 1.46 17.50 -2.52
CA LEU A 89 0.08 17.06 -2.64
C LEU A 89 -0.58 17.07 -1.26
N LYS A 90 -1.90 17.26 -1.25
CA LYS A 90 -2.72 17.24 -0.04
C LYS A 90 -4.02 16.48 -0.29
N CYS A 91 -4.56 15.88 0.76
CA CYS A 91 -5.89 15.28 0.76
C CYS A 91 -6.57 15.61 2.09
N LYS A 92 -7.89 15.53 2.13
CA LYS A 92 -8.64 15.74 3.38
C LYS A 92 -8.45 14.58 4.34
N ILE A 93 -8.51 13.38 3.81
CA ILE A 93 -8.39 12.13 4.58
C ILE A 93 -7.32 11.28 3.92
N LEU A 94 -6.35 10.81 4.70
CA LEU A 94 -5.34 9.86 4.28
C LEU A 94 -5.44 8.62 5.16
N ILE A 95 -5.49 7.44 4.54
CA ILE A 95 -5.51 6.15 5.23
C ILE A 95 -4.43 5.26 4.62
N PHE A 96 -3.60 4.65 5.45
CA PHE A 96 -2.58 3.72 5.00
C PHE A 96 -2.21 2.70 6.07
N GLU A 97 -1.75 1.52 5.66
CA GLU A 97 -1.24 0.51 6.57
C GLU A 97 0.12 0.93 7.14
N TYR A 98 0.27 0.89 8.48
CA TYR A 98 1.49 1.35 9.13
C TYR A 98 2.33 0.24 9.76
N ILE A 99 1.75 -0.93 10.02
CA ILE A 99 2.43 -2.01 10.79
C ILE A 99 3.65 -2.61 10.07
N HIS A 100 3.70 -2.51 8.75
CA HIS A 100 4.82 -3.00 7.94
C HIS A 100 5.86 -1.93 7.59
N ILE A 101 5.63 -0.69 7.99
CA ILE A 101 6.56 0.42 7.76
C ILE A 101 7.72 0.33 8.76
N ASN A 102 8.96 0.49 8.29
CA ASN A 102 10.10 0.51 9.18
C ASN A 102 10.13 1.79 10.04
N ASN A 103 10.71 1.70 11.24
CA ASN A 103 10.69 2.77 12.22
C ASN A 103 11.28 4.10 11.72
N LYS A 104 12.27 4.08 10.84
CA LYS A 104 12.87 5.29 10.28
C LYS A 104 11.89 6.03 9.38
N ILE A 105 11.26 5.32 8.45
CA ILE A 105 10.24 5.88 7.55
C ILE A 105 9.03 6.32 8.36
N PHE A 106 8.59 5.52 9.33
CA PHE A 106 7.44 5.86 10.17
C PHE A 106 7.67 7.17 10.94
N LYS A 107 8.86 7.38 11.51
CA LYS A 107 9.22 8.64 12.17
C LYS A 107 9.15 9.83 11.19
N GLU A 108 9.73 9.70 9.99
CA GLU A 108 9.67 10.73 8.94
C GLU A 108 8.22 11.04 8.54
N LEU A 109 7.36 10.02 8.48
CA LEU A 109 5.93 10.19 8.20
C LEU A 109 5.21 10.99 9.29
N ILE A 110 5.43 10.66 10.56
CA ILE A 110 4.84 11.41 11.67
C ILE A 110 5.26 12.88 11.62
N ASP A 111 6.56 13.15 11.42
CA ASP A 111 7.08 14.51 11.33
C ASP A 111 6.42 15.29 10.16
N ILE A 112 6.25 14.64 9.01
CA ILE A 112 5.64 15.28 7.82
C ILE A 112 4.14 15.50 8.00
N LEU A 113 3.42 14.57 8.64
CA LEU A 113 2.00 14.70 8.95
C LEU A 113 1.74 15.87 9.90
N LEU A 114 2.52 15.97 10.98
CA LEU A 114 2.44 17.08 11.93
C LEU A 114 2.74 18.44 11.26
N LYS A 115 3.80 18.49 10.46
CA LYS A 115 4.17 19.69 9.68
C LYS A 115 3.06 20.15 8.73
N ASN A 116 2.25 19.22 8.21
CA ASN A 116 1.15 19.52 7.30
C ASN A 116 -0.21 19.65 8.03
N ASN A 117 -0.20 19.78 9.36
CA ASN A 117 -1.39 19.94 10.20
C ASN A 117 -2.39 18.77 10.14
N TYR A 118 -1.91 17.54 9.99
CA TYR A 118 -2.77 16.36 10.11
C TYR A 118 -2.90 15.93 11.58
N LYS A 119 -4.11 15.63 11.98
CA LYS A 119 -4.41 14.81 13.18
C LYS A 119 -4.49 13.36 12.73
N PHE A 120 -3.99 12.44 13.54
CA PHE A 120 -3.99 11.02 13.17
C PHE A 120 -4.24 10.13 14.37
N PHE A 121 -4.81 8.97 14.10
CA PHE A 121 -5.07 7.92 15.07
C PHE A 121 -5.00 6.55 14.40
N ALA A 122 -4.63 5.53 15.15
CA ALA A 122 -4.52 4.17 14.66
C ALA A 122 -5.84 3.42 14.84
N VAL A 123 -6.25 2.69 13.81
CA VAL A 123 -7.38 1.75 13.84
C VAL A 123 -6.89 0.43 13.23
N ASN A 124 -6.76 -0.58 14.07
CA ASN A 124 -6.16 -1.87 13.69
C ASN A 124 -4.77 -1.67 13.07
N GLU A 125 -4.59 -2.05 11.82
CA GLU A 125 -3.33 -1.99 11.07
C GLU A 125 -3.16 -0.67 10.29
N ASN A 126 -4.19 0.19 10.30
CA ASN A 126 -4.24 1.43 9.53
C ASN A 126 -4.02 2.67 10.40
N LEU A 127 -3.30 3.65 9.85
CA LEU A 127 -3.25 5.01 10.36
C LEU A 127 -4.24 5.86 9.56
N ILE A 128 -5.19 6.48 10.26
CA ILE A 128 -6.16 7.41 9.69
C ILE A 128 -5.70 8.81 10.02
N CYS A 129 -5.50 9.64 9.00
CA CYS A 129 -4.99 10.99 9.11
C CYS A 129 -6.00 11.96 8.52
N LEU A 130 -6.34 12.99 9.29
CA LEU A 130 -7.32 14.01 8.95
C LEU A 130 -6.64 15.37 8.87
N ASP A 131 -6.80 16.09 7.78
CA ASP A 131 -6.37 17.49 7.69
C ASP A 131 -7.14 18.30 8.76
N SER A 132 -6.43 18.97 9.65
CA SER A 132 -7.03 19.75 10.75
C SER A 132 -7.87 20.95 10.29
N ASN A 133 -7.74 21.34 9.02
CA ASN A 133 -8.52 22.42 8.41
C ASN A 133 -9.89 21.94 7.91
N ILE A 134 -10.19 20.65 7.98
CA ILE A 134 -11.52 20.13 7.60
C ILE A 134 -12.50 20.52 8.69
N ILE A 135 -13.52 21.30 8.34
CA ILE A 135 -14.72 21.48 9.12
C ILE A 135 -15.63 20.28 8.81
N ILE A 136 -15.78 19.38 9.76
CA ILE A 136 -16.81 18.34 9.68
C ILE A 136 -18.06 18.96 10.27
N ASP A 137 -18.98 19.39 9.43
CA ASP A 137 -20.35 19.71 9.86
C ASP A 137 -21.04 18.39 10.24
N ILE A 138 -21.23 18.20 11.54
CA ILE A 138 -21.97 17.06 12.12
C ILE A 138 -23.41 17.47 12.34
#